data_c5ff9dab8ea97c7602b4a10997eaa985
#
_entry.id   c5ff9dab8ea97c7602b4a10997eaa985
#
_cell.length_a   1.000
_cell.length_b   1.000
_cell.length_c   1.000
_cell.angle_alpha   90.00
_cell.angle_beta   90.00
_cell.angle_gamma   90.00
#
_symmetry.space_group_name_H-M   'P 1'
#
loop_
_entity.id
_entity.type
_entity.pdbx_description
1 polymer ?
#
loop_
_entity_poly.entity_id
_entity_poly.type
_entity_poly.pdbx_seq_one_letter_code
_entity_poly.pdbx_strand_id
1 'polypeptide(L)'
;MSGLTIIEAKMNEWIQKSIEIANAPGYLDMLSEVYPVTRETKRALPSEIKINLKDAYDKRDGASLVRALLELDKFPIKDPYVAFLRRGDIFLTYNPEVVDRLAQTLFSMSFDELIGGCEEPKEFNRQIGMLFRQWLPTLGYPFLVEGEFAGYTGIAFLAGSNGEKTHYANRVLGCKLSKGLDLLAKAGDTYIIGEAKFLTDAGGHQNAQFQDALRLIQGKEGQATRVAILDGVVWIRGNTKMFRTVSGLEEVALSALLLNDFLQSLR
;
A
#
# COMPACT_ATOMS: atom_id res chain seq x y z
N MET A 1 36.66 37.46 -8.80
CA MET A 1 36.26 36.35 -7.90
C MET A 1 34.77 36.43 -7.73
N SER A 2 34.04 35.67 -8.55
CA SER A 2 32.59 35.62 -8.50
C SER A 2 32.19 34.55 -7.48
N GLY A 3 31.67 35.00 -6.35
CA GLY A 3 31.09 34.14 -5.34
C GLY A 3 29.85 33.47 -5.90
N LEU A 4 29.92 32.21 -6.23
CA LEU A 4 28.75 31.36 -6.40
C LEU A 4 28.07 31.22 -5.02
N THR A 5 26.99 31.98 -4.84
CA THR A 5 26.06 31.77 -3.75
C THR A 5 25.35 30.42 -4.06
N ILE A 6 25.78 29.34 -3.41
CA ILE A 6 25.04 28.08 -3.39
C ILE A 6 23.74 28.41 -2.65
N ILE A 7 22.64 28.57 -3.40
CA ILE A 7 21.30 28.56 -2.81
C ILE A 7 21.11 27.15 -2.33
N GLU A 8 21.33 26.87 -1.03
CA GLU A 8 20.87 25.68 -0.40
C GLU A 8 19.34 25.64 -0.58
N ALA A 9 18.86 24.72 -1.41
CA ALA A 9 17.44 24.49 -1.57
C ALA A 9 16.88 24.18 -0.17
N LYS A 10 16.02 25.05 0.33
CA LYS A 10 15.43 24.89 1.66
C LYS A 10 14.56 23.65 1.63
N MET A 11 14.91 22.62 2.40
CA MET A 11 14.12 21.39 2.55
C MET A 11 12.66 21.75 2.85
N ASN A 12 11.72 21.05 2.23
CA ASN A 12 10.30 21.22 2.52
C ASN A 12 10.03 20.99 4.01
N GLU A 13 9.27 21.89 4.64
CA GLU A 13 9.04 21.87 6.10
C GLU A 13 8.40 20.55 6.60
N TRP A 14 7.53 19.92 5.81
CA TRP A 14 6.87 18.67 6.15
C TRP A 14 7.83 17.50 6.12
N ILE A 15 8.79 17.52 5.22
CA ILE A 15 9.89 16.55 5.16
C ILE A 15 10.78 16.73 6.39
N GLN A 16 11.14 17.95 6.73
CA GLN A 16 11.96 18.22 7.91
C GLN A 16 11.27 17.73 9.18
N LYS A 17 10.00 18.10 9.41
CA LYS A 17 9.20 17.62 10.54
C LYS A 17 9.10 16.10 10.60
N SER A 18 8.92 15.44 9.44
CA SER A 18 8.84 13.96 9.36
C SER A 18 10.17 13.32 9.77
N ILE A 19 11.30 13.86 9.33
CA ILE A 19 12.63 13.41 9.75
C ILE A 19 12.83 13.62 11.26
N GLU A 20 12.41 14.75 11.81
CA GLU A 20 12.55 15.05 13.23
C GLU A 20 11.73 14.05 14.07
N ILE A 21 10.46 13.82 13.74
CA ILE A 21 9.60 12.87 14.45
C ILE A 21 10.17 11.43 14.35
N ALA A 22 10.60 11.02 13.15
CA ALA A 22 11.07 9.66 12.93
C ALA A 22 12.41 9.35 13.65
N ASN A 23 13.18 10.36 14.00
CA ASN A 23 14.43 10.20 14.72
C ASN A 23 14.31 10.57 16.23
N ALA A 24 13.08 10.84 16.69
CA ALA A 24 12.75 11.05 18.09
C ALA A 24 12.31 9.74 18.78
N PRO A 25 12.40 9.64 20.10
CA PRO A 25 11.85 8.51 20.86
C PRO A 25 10.33 8.37 20.63
N GLY A 26 9.84 7.12 20.56
CA GLY A 26 8.38 6.82 20.45
C GLY A 26 7.81 6.86 19.04
N TYR A 27 8.61 7.08 18.00
CA TYR A 27 8.11 7.11 16.62
C TYR A 27 7.35 5.84 16.23
N LEU A 28 7.92 4.66 16.54
CA LEU A 28 7.26 3.39 16.20
C LEU A 28 6.01 3.15 17.04
N ASP A 29 5.99 3.63 18.28
CA ASP A 29 4.80 3.53 19.14
C ASP A 29 3.64 4.35 18.55
N MET A 30 3.90 5.59 18.15
CA MET A 30 2.93 6.44 17.45
C MET A 30 2.48 5.84 16.12
N LEU A 31 3.40 5.27 15.32
CA LEU A 31 3.04 4.60 14.08
C LEU A 31 2.19 3.35 14.28
N SER A 32 2.32 2.67 15.42
CA SER A 32 1.48 1.51 15.73
C SER A 32 0.00 1.84 15.89
N GLU A 33 -0.34 3.11 16.16
CA GLU A 33 -1.72 3.60 16.16
C GLU A 33 -2.26 3.80 14.74
N VAL A 34 -1.40 4.23 13.80
CA VAL A 34 -1.76 4.39 12.38
C VAL A 34 -1.82 3.04 11.67
N TYR A 35 -0.87 2.17 11.97
CA TYR A 35 -0.70 0.87 11.32
C TYR A 35 -0.68 -0.26 12.36
N PRO A 36 -1.79 -0.52 13.05
CA PRO A 36 -1.83 -1.53 14.11
C PRO A 36 -1.52 -2.91 13.53
N VAL A 37 -0.48 -3.55 14.07
CA VAL A 37 -0.19 -4.95 13.79
C VAL A 37 -1.08 -5.78 14.70
N THR A 38 -2.30 -6.03 14.26
CA THR A 38 -3.15 -7.03 14.92
C THR A 38 -2.61 -8.42 14.58
N ARG A 39 -2.66 -9.35 15.54
CA ARG A 39 -2.59 -10.78 15.20
C ARG A 39 -3.80 -11.06 14.33
N GLU A 40 -3.61 -10.95 13.02
CA GLU A 40 -4.71 -11.21 12.12
C GLU A 40 -5.23 -12.62 12.37
N THR A 41 -6.52 -12.68 12.60
CA THR A 41 -7.24 -13.93 12.53
C THR A 41 -6.96 -14.55 11.17
N LYS A 42 -6.38 -15.75 11.17
CA LYS A 42 -6.24 -16.55 9.97
C LYS A 42 -7.55 -16.46 9.20
N ARG A 43 -7.51 -16.15 7.93
CA ARG A 43 -8.71 -16.18 7.08
C ARG A 43 -9.07 -17.64 6.87
N ALA A 44 -9.93 -18.16 7.75
CA ALA A 44 -10.37 -19.54 7.64
C ALA A 44 -10.99 -19.76 6.25
N LEU A 45 -10.46 -20.74 5.53
CA LEU A 45 -11.06 -21.18 4.28
C LEU A 45 -12.45 -21.78 4.56
N PRO A 46 -13.44 -21.54 3.67
CA PRO A 46 -14.73 -22.21 3.74
C PRO A 46 -14.57 -23.73 3.81
N SER A 47 -15.43 -24.38 4.60
CA SER A 47 -15.36 -25.84 4.80
C SER A 47 -15.45 -26.63 3.50
N GLU A 48 -16.25 -26.17 2.53
CA GLU A 48 -16.36 -26.78 1.20
C GLU A 48 -15.04 -26.79 0.44
N ILE A 49 -14.31 -25.68 0.49
CA ILE A 49 -12.97 -25.57 -0.14
C ILE A 49 -12.00 -26.54 0.54
N LYS A 50 -12.01 -26.61 1.87
CA LYS A 50 -11.15 -27.56 2.61
C LYS A 50 -11.44 -29.01 2.25
N ILE A 51 -12.71 -29.37 2.08
CA ILE A 51 -13.13 -30.72 1.67
C ILE A 51 -12.57 -31.06 0.28
N ASN A 52 -12.73 -30.15 -0.69
CA ASN A 52 -12.25 -30.35 -2.06
C ASN A 52 -10.71 -30.46 -2.12
N LEU A 53 -10.00 -29.61 -1.37
CA LEU A 53 -8.54 -29.70 -1.26
C LEU A 53 -8.10 -30.99 -0.60
N LYS A 54 -8.81 -31.45 0.45
CA LYS A 54 -8.52 -32.69 1.16
C LYS A 54 -8.68 -33.91 0.26
N ASP A 55 -9.75 -33.95 -0.55
CA ASP A 55 -9.99 -35.03 -1.48
C ASP A 55 -8.87 -35.14 -2.53
N ALA A 56 -8.48 -34.03 -3.15
CA ALA A 56 -7.37 -33.98 -4.11
C ALA A 56 -6.03 -34.37 -3.44
N TYR A 57 -5.78 -33.92 -2.21
CA TYR A 57 -4.59 -34.22 -1.45
C TYR A 57 -4.48 -35.71 -1.10
N ASP A 58 -5.56 -36.32 -0.59
CA ASP A 58 -5.58 -37.72 -0.18
C ASP A 58 -5.47 -38.68 -1.37
N LYS A 59 -6.08 -38.33 -2.51
CA LYS A 59 -5.97 -39.03 -3.78
C LYS A 59 -4.62 -38.88 -4.48
N ARG A 60 -3.75 -38.00 -3.97
CA ARG A 60 -2.50 -37.61 -4.64
C ARG A 60 -2.72 -37.07 -6.06
N ASP A 61 -3.87 -36.46 -6.32
CA ASP A 61 -4.14 -35.81 -7.59
C ASP A 61 -3.49 -34.39 -7.62
N GLY A 62 -2.23 -34.37 -8.07
CA GLY A 62 -1.43 -33.15 -8.06
C GLY A 62 -2.00 -32.07 -8.96
N ALA A 63 -2.53 -32.41 -10.12
CA ALA A 63 -3.07 -31.44 -11.06
C ALA A 63 -4.33 -30.74 -10.51
N SER A 64 -5.25 -31.53 -9.93
CA SER A 64 -6.46 -31.00 -9.29
C SER A 64 -6.13 -30.19 -8.04
N LEU A 65 -5.18 -30.64 -7.22
CA LEU A 65 -4.73 -29.90 -6.03
C LEU A 65 -4.14 -28.55 -6.40
N VAL A 66 -3.19 -28.50 -7.35
CA VAL A 66 -2.57 -27.24 -7.80
C VAL A 66 -3.63 -26.31 -8.38
N ARG A 67 -4.53 -26.80 -9.25
CA ARG A 67 -5.60 -26.00 -9.84
C ARG A 67 -6.49 -25.36 -8.76
N ALA A 68 -6.97 -26.16 -7.80
CA ALA A 68 -7.82 -25.66 -6.72
C ALA A 68 -7.11 -24.60 -5.84
N LEU A 69 -5.81 -24.78 -5.58
CA LEU A 69 -5.01 -23.82 -4.82
C LEU A 69 -4.73 -22.52 -5.59
N LEU A 70 -4.66 -22.56 -6.93
CA LEU A 70 -4.47 -21.36 -7.75
C LEU A 70 -5.67 -20.41 -7.70
N GLU A 71 -6.88 -20.93 -7.47
CA GLU A 71 -8.11 -20.13 -7.29
C GLU A 71 -8.15 -19.38 -5.96
N LEU A 72 -7.33 -19.75 -4.99
CA LEU A 72 -7.30 -19.10 -3.68
C LEU A 72 -6.51 -17.78 -3.73
N ASP A 73 -6.88 -16.85 -2.88
CA ASP A 73 -6.17 -15.57 -2.69
C ASP A 73 -4.67 -15.78 -2.42
N LYS A 74 -4.33 -16.80 -1.64
CA LYS A 74 -2.97 -17.15 -1.25
C LYS A 74 -2.65 -18.60 -1.61
N PHE A 75 -1.57 -18.79 -2.33
CA PHE A 75 -0.97 -20.11 -2.57
C PHE A 75 -0.08 -20.48 -1.38
N PRO A 76 -0.10 -21.73 -0.87
CA PRO A 76 0.52 -22.06 0.40
C PRO A 76 2.04 -21.97 0.44
N ILE A 77 2.68 -22.01 -0.73
CA ILE A 77 4.13 -21.88 -0.86
C ILE A 77 4.51 -20.69 -1.77
N LYS A 78 5.70 -20.13 -1.57
CA LYS A 78 6.25 -19.08 -2.44
C LYS A 78 6.96 -19.73 -3.63
N ASP A 79 6.38 -19.58 -4.81
CA ASP A 79 6.98 -20.05 -6.05
C ASP A 79 6.74 -19.04 -7.18
N PRO A 80 7.77 -18.67 -7.97
CA PRO A 80 7.68 -17.63 -8.99
C PRO A 80 6.74 -17.99 -10.15
N TYR A 81 6.50 -19.26 -10.42
CA TYR A 81 5.68 -19.72 -11.54
C TYR A 81 4.17 -19.67 -11.22
N VAL A 82 3.77 -19.63 -9.96
CA VAL A 82 2.35 -19.55 -9.54
C VAL A 82 1.64 -18.38 -10.20
N ALA A 83 2.30 -17.22 -10.31
CA ALA A 83 1.71 -16.04 -10.94
C ALA A 83 1.41 -16.24 -12.44
N PHE A 84 2.19 -17.07 -13.14
CA PHE A 84 1.96 -17.42 -14.54
C PHE A 84 0.82 -18.43 -14.67
N LEU A 85 0.81 -19.46 -13.84
CA LEU A 85 -0.23 -20.49 -13.85
C LEU A 85 -1.62 -19.93 -13.57
N ARG A 86 -1.73 -18.89 -12.75
CA ARG A 86 -2.99 -18.16 -12.47
C ARG A 86 -3.59 -17.44 -13.67
N ARG A 87 -2.88 -17.31 -14.79
CA ARG A 87 -3.38 -16.61 -15.98
C ARG A 87 -4.37 -17.41 -16.80
N GLY A 88 -4.52 -18.71 -16.50
CA GLY A 88 -5.54 -19.56 -17.13
C GLY A 88 -5.09 -21.02 -17.24
N ASP A 89 -6.06 -21.92 -17.36
CA ASP A 89 -5.87 -23.38 -17.39
C ASP A 89 -4.92 -23.87 -18.49
N ILE A 90 -4.82 -23.13 -19.58
CA ILE A 90 -3.89 -23.44 -20.67
C ILE A 90 -2.43 -23.51 -20.19
N PHE A 91 -2.06 -22.65 -19.21
CA PHE A 91 -0.69 -22.65 -18.67
C PHE A 91 -0.40 -23.88 -17.80
N LEU A 92 -1.41 -24.47 -17.15
CA LEU A 92 -1.28 -25.75 -16.47
C LEU A 92 -1.01 -26.88 -17.47
N THR A 93 -1.77 -26.91 -18.56
CA THR A 93 -1.63 -27.92 -19.60
C THR A 93 -0.28 -27.86 -20.32
N TYR A 94 0.22 -26.65 -20.56
CA TYR A 94 1.49 -26.45 -21.29
C TYR A 94 2.74 -26.61 -20.42
N ASN A 95 2.61 -26.67 -19.09
CA ASN A 95 3.73 -26.74 -18.17
C ASN A 95 3.58 -27.90 -17.15
N PRO A 96 3.42 -29.16 -17.59
CA PRO A 96 3.16 -30.29 -16.71
C PRO A 96 4.30 -30.51 -15.70
N GLU A 97 5.56 -30.34 -16.09
CA GLU A 97 6.71 -30.51 -15.20
C GLU A 97 6.70 -29.51 -14.04
N VAL A 98 6.29 -28.27 -14.27
CA VAL A 98 6.13 -27.26 -13.23
C VAL A 98 4.99 -27.61 -12.29
N VAL A 99 3.86 -28.09 -12.82
CA VAL A 99 2.71 -28.53 -12.05
C VAL A 99 3.08 -29.74 -11.17
N ASP A 100 3.79 -30.72 -11.73
CA ASP A 100 4.25 -31.91 -11.00
C ASP A 100 5.23 -31.53 -9.88
N ARG A 101 6.19 -30.64 -10.15
CA ARG A 101 7.12 -30.14 -9.13
C ARG A 101 6.39 -29.43 -7.99
N LEU A 102 5.42 -28.57 -8.30
CA LEU A 102 4.59 -27.90 -7.30
C LEU A 102 3.81 -28.92 -6.47
N ALA A 103 3.17 -29.88 -7.13
CA ALA A 103 2.41 -30.95 -6.47
C ALA A 103 3.30 -31.77 -5.52
N GLN A 104 4.50 -32.15 -5.93
CA GLN A 104 5.44 -32.86 -5.06
C GLN A 104 5.80 -32.03 -3.83
N THR A 105 6.08 -30.72 -4.00
CA THR A 105 6.34 -29.82 -2.88
C THR A 105 5.15 -29.73 -1.92
N LEU A 106 3.92 -29.61 -2.44
CA LEU A 106 2.69 -29.55 -1.65
C LEU A 106 2.44 -30.88 -0.90
N PHE A 107 2.71 -32.02 -1.53
CA PHE A 107 2.57 -33.32 -0.90
C PHE A 107 3.68 -33.67 0.11
N SER A 108 4.76 -32.93 0.14
CA SER A 108 5.77 -33.02 1.20
C SER A 108 5.38 -32.33 2.51
N MET A 109 4.39 -31.46 2.46
CA MET A 109 3.78 -30.81 3.63
C MET A 109 2.64 -31.66 4.18
N SER A 110 2.35 -31.56 5.46
CA SER A 110 1.08 -32.07 6.00
C SER A 110 -0.10 -31.26 5.48
N PHE A 111 -1.31 -31.83 5.48
CA PHE A 111 -2.50 -31.11 5.05
C PHE A 111 -2.76 -29.86 5.92
N ASP A 112 -2.49 -29.94 7.22
CA ASP A 112 -2.64 -28.79 8.13
C ASP A 112 -1.66 -27.66 7.83
N GLU A 113 -0.41 -27.98 7.47
CA GLU A 113 0.57 -26.99 7.01
C GLU A 113 0.14 -26.36 5.69
N LEU A 114 -0.39 -27.15 4.76
CA LEU A 114 -0.90 -26.65 3.48
C LEU A 114 -2.07 -25.67 3.71
N ILE A 115 -3.07 -26.05 4.50
CA ILE A 115 -4.18 -25.16 4.85
C ILE A 115 -3.69 -23.94 5.61
N GLY A 116 -2.79 -24.12 6.59
CA GLY A 116 -2.17 -23.01 7.32
C GLY A 116 -1.51 -21.99 6.39
N GLY A 117 -0.76 -22.44 5.38
CA GLY A 117 -0.14 -21.58 4.37
C GLY A 117 -1.16 -20.81 3.52
N CYS A 118 -2.32 -21.40 3.20
CA CYS A 118 -3.41 -20.73 2.50
C CYS A 118 -4.12 -19.69 3.39
N GLU A 119 -4.27 -19.98 4.68
CA GLU A 119 -4.98 -19.16 5.66
C GLU A 119 -4.10 -18.06 6.29
N GLU A 120 -2.79 -18.09 6.04
CA GLU A 120 -1.91 -17.05 6.55
C GLU A 120 -2.33 -15.66 6.05
N PRO A 121 -2.23 -14.62 6.91
CA PRO A 121 -2.51 -13.24 6.54
C PRO A 121 -1.73 -12.78 5.30
N LYS A 122 -2.27 -11.82 4.58
CA LYS A 122 -1.52 -11.12 3.51
C LYS A 122 -0.30 -10.45 4.15
N GLU A 123 0.82 -10.42 3.43
CA GLU A 123 2.01 -9.69 3.90
C GLU A 123 1.62 -8.28 4.36
N PHE A 124 2.16 -7.83 5.50
CA PHE A 124 1.85 -6.54 6.12
C PHE A 124 1.87 -5.38 5.11
N ASN A 125 2.85 -5.36 4.21
CA ASN A 125 2.96 -4.34 3.18
C ASN A 125 1.75 -4.23 2.23
N ARG A 126 0.96 -5.29 2.09
CA ARG A 126 -0.29 -5.28 1.30
C ARG A 126 -1.48 -4.72 2.05
N GLN A 127 -1.34 -4.53 3.34
CA GLN A 127 -2.40 -4.07 4.22
C GLN A 127 -2.30 -2.56 4.52
N ILE A 128 -1.14 -1.97 4.28
CA ILE A 128 -0.85 -0.57 4.64
C ILE A 128 -1.93 0.39 4.17
N GLY A 129 -2.30 0.36 2.90
CA GLY A 129 -3.35 1.25 2.38
C GLY A 129 -4.72 1.02 3.05
N MET A 130 -5.03 -0.21 3.49
CA MET A 130 -6.25 -0.51 4.24
C MET A 130 -6.15 0.02 5.67
N LEU A 131 -5.04 -0.23 6.37
CA LEU A 131 -4.81 0.24 7.73
C LEU A 131 -4.82 1.77 7.79
N PHE A 132 -4.14 2.42 6.86
CA PHE A 132 -4.18 3.87 6.73
C PHE A 132 -5.62 4.40 6.59
N ARG A 133 -6.44 3.81 5.72
CA ARG A 133 -7.84 4.22 5.56
C ARG A 133 -8.69 3.94 6.79
N GLN A 134 -8.40 2.87 7.54
CA GLN A 134 -9.08 2.57 8.80
C GLN A 134 -8.70 3.56 9.91
N TRP A 135 -7.51 4.11 9.86
CA TRP A 135 -7.04 5.13 10.79
C TRP A 135 -7.60 6.53 10.48
N LEU A 136 -7.80 6.91 9.20
CA LEU A 136 -8.27 8.25 8.82
C LEU A 136 -9.48 8.76 9.63
N PRO A 137 -10.51 7.94 9.95
CA PRO A 137 -11.65 8.39 10.77
C PRO A 137 -11.26 8.87 12.17
N THR A 138 -10.14 8.43 12.72
CA THR A 138 -9.66 8.87 14.05
C THR A 138 -9.24 10.34 14.06
N LEU A 139 -9.01 10.95 12.89
CA LEU A 139 -8.73 12.37 12.76
C LEU A 139 -9.95 13.26 13.00
N GLY A 140 -11.17 12.68 13.11
CA GLY A 140 -12.39 13.38 13.48
C GLY A 140 -13.04 14.19 12.36
N TYR A 141 -12.59 14.07 11.10
CA TYR A 141 -13.19 14.74 9.96
C TYR A 141 -14.25 13.86 9.28
N PRO A 142 -15.32 14.46 8.70
CA PRO A 142 -16.36 13.70 8.05
C PRO A 142 -15.88 13.05 6.75
N PHE A 143 -16.44 11.88 6.45
CA PHE A 143 -16.38 11.23 5.14
C PHE A 143 -17.66 11.56 4.39
N LEU A 144 -17.55 12.31 3.32
CA LEU A 144 -18.69 12.82 2.55
C LEU A 144 -18.80 12.13 1.20
N VAL A 145 -20.02 11.91 0.75
CA VAL A 145 -20.29 11.47 -0.63
C VAL A 145 -20.01 12.62 -1.60
N GLU A 146 -19.81 12.30 -2.87
CA GLU A 146 -19.38 13.26 -3.89
C GLU A 146 -20.23 14.54 -3.93
N GLY A 147 -21.57 14.43 -3.85
CA GLY A 147 -22.48 15.58 -3.91
C GLY A 147 -22.32 16.56 -2.76
N GLU A 148 -21.92 16.09 -1.58
CA GLU A 148 -21.71 16.92 -0.39
C GLU A 148 -20.28 17.43 -0.32
N PHE A 149 -19.32 16.62 -0.77
CA PHE A 149 -17.88 16.88 -0.67
C PHE A 149 -17.46 18.13 -1.44
N ALA A 150 -17.98 18.35 -2.64
CA ALA A 150 -17.62 19.49 -3.47
C ALA A 150 -17.95 20.84 -2.81
N GLY A 151 -19.13 20.95 -2.17
CA GLY A 151 -19.62 22.17 -1.51
C GLY A 151 -19.15 22.37 -0.06
N TYR A 152 -18.43 21.40 0.52
CA TYR A 152 -18.02 21.49 1.92
C TYR A 152 -16.85 22.44 2.11
N THR A 153 -16.90 23.32 3.10
CA THR A 153 -15.90 24.38 3.34
C THR A 153 -14.92 24.06 4.47
N GLY A 154 -15.12 22.94 5.18
CA GLY A 154 -14.21 22.47 6.23
C GLY A 154 -13.13 21.53 5.72
N ILE A 155 -12.58 20.72 6.65
CA ILE A 155 -11.75 19.58 6.31
C ILE A 155 -12.64 18.34 6.22
N ALA A 156 -12.59 17.62 5.10
CA ALA A 156 -13.36 16.41 4.88
C ALA A 156 -12.60 15.43 3.98
N PHE A 157 -12.98 14.16 4.06
CA PHE A 157 -12.49 13.11 3.15
C PHE A 157 -13.61 12.69 2.19
N LEU A 158 -13.24 12.40 0.93
CA LEU A 158 -14.19 11.78 0.01
C LEU A 158 -14.38 10.31 0.42
N ALA A 159 -15.64 9.94 0.69
CA ALA A 159 -16.04 8.56 0.91
C ALA A 159 -15.90 7.74 -0.39
N GLY A 160 -15.60 6.45 -0.25
CA GLY A 160 -15.52 5.53 -1.38
C GLY A 160 -14.20 4.77 -1.49
N SER A 161 -14.15 3.89 -2.48
CA SER A 161 -12.97 3.07 -2.82
C SER A 161 -11.85 3.91 -3.43
N ASN A 162 -10.64 3.33 -3.51
CA ASN A 162 -9.51 3.99 -4.16
C ASN A 162 -9.80 4.32 -5.64
N GLY A 163 -10.55 3.45 -6.34
CA GLY A 163 -10.96 3.67 -7.72
C GLY A 163 -11.93 4.84 -7.88
N GLU A 164 -12.93 4.96 -6.99
CA GLU A 164 -13.89 6.07 -6.98
C GLU A 164 -13.21 7.40 -6.71
N LYS A 165 -12.27 7.46 -5.75
CA LYS A 165 -11.45 8.65 -5.49
C LYS A 165 -10.64 9.05 -6.71
N THR A 166 -10.02 8.09 -7.40
CA THR A 166 -9.28 8.34 -8.65
C THR A 166 -10.19 8.83 -9.76
N HIS A 167 -11.38 8.24 -9.90
CA HIS A 167 -12.35 8.67 -10.88
C HIS A 167 -12.78 10.13 -10.63
N TYR A 168 -13.07 10.47 -9.39
CA TYR A 168 -13.37 11.86 -9.00
C TYR A 168 -12.22 12.81 -9.34
N ALA A 169 -10.99 12.48 -8.92
CA ALA A 169 -9.81 13.30 -9.17
C ALA A 169 -9.56 13.53 -10.68
N ASN A 170 -9.76 12.49 -11.49
CA ASN A 170 -9.60 12.61 -12.95
C ASN A 170 -10.72 13.45 -13.59
N ARG A 171 -11.97 13.19 -13.21
CA ARG A 171 -13.15 13.83 -13.81
C ARG A 171 -13.36 15.27 -13.35
N VAL A 172 -13.21 15.53 -12.06
CA VAL A 172 -13.56 16.82 -11.43
C VAL A 172 -12.33 17.72 -11.31
N LEU A 173 -11.18 17.16 -10.93
CA LEU A 173 -9.98 17.95 -10.67
C LEU A 173 -9.01 17.97 -11.87
N GLY A 174 -9.32 17.25 -12.95
CA GLY A 174 -8.48 17.22 -14.16
C GLY A 174 -7.16 16.48 -13.99
N CYS A 175 -7.02 15.63 -12.95
CA CYS A 175 -5.86 14.79 -12.76
C CYS A 175 -5.82 13.66 -13.84
N LYS A 176 -4.63 13.15 -14.16
CA LYS A 176 -4.45 12.03 -15.09
C LYS A 176 -3.83 10.83 -14.35
N LEU A 177 -4.60 10.27 -13.42
CA LEU A 177 -4.14 9.19 -12.56
C LEU A 177 -4.55 7.83 -13.13
N SER A 178 -3.63 6.87 -13.12
CA SER A 178 -3.87 5.48 -13.56
C SER A 178 -3.97 4.50 -12.41
N LYS A 179 -3.63 4.91 -11.18
CA LYS A 179 -3.69 4.08 -9.96
C LYS A 179 -4.72 4.61 -8.98
N GLY A 180 -5.21 3.73 -8.11
CA GLY A 180 -6.12 4.08 -7.04
C GLY A 180 -5.47 4.99 -5.99
N LEU A 181 -6.21 5.99 -5.49
CA LEU A 181 -5.77 6.92 -4.44
C LEU A 181 -6.12 6.37 -3.05
N ASP A 182 -5.17 6.43 -2.13
CA ASP A 182 -5.43 6.12 -0.72
C ASP A 182 -6.15 7.29 -0.01
N LEU A 183 -5.82 8.52 -0.39
CA LEU A 183 -6.41 9.75 0.15
C LEU A 183 -6.99 10.63 -0.95
N LEU A 184 -8.20 11.12 -0.75
CA LEU A 184 -8.74 12.31 -1.38
C LEU A 184 -9.44 13.11 -0.29
N ALA A 185 -8.93 14.29 -0.03
CA ALA A 185 -9.41 15.20 1.02
C ALA A 185 -9.69 16.59 0.47
N LYS A 186 -10.38 17.39 1.25
CA LYS A 186 -10.57 18.81 1.02
C LYS A 186 -10.28 19.55 2.31
N ALA A 187 -9.60 20.70 2.23
CA ALA A 187 -9.40 21.64 3.33
C ALA A 187 -9.70 23.05 2.81
N GLY A 188 -10.81 23.62 3.24
CA GLY A 188 -11.34 24.84 2.62
C GLY A 188 -11.61 24.60 1.11
N ASP A 189 -10.98 25.39 0.26
CA ASP A 189 -11.09 25.26 -1.19
C ASP A 189 -9.99 24.39 -1.82
N THR A 190 -9.05 23.91 -1.03
CA THR A 190 -7.91 23.11 -1.50
C THR A 190 -8.29 21.64 -1.52
N TYR A 191 -8.18 20.99 -2.69
CA TYR A 191 -8.27 19.55 -2.82
C TYR A 191 -6.89 18.92 -2.64
N ILE A 192 -6.85 17.80 -1.92
CA ILE A 192 -5.63 17.07 -1.60
C ILE A 192 -5.79 15.61 -2.06
N ILE A 193 -4.84 15.13 -2.86
CA ILE A 193 -4.75 13.73 -3.26
C ILE A 193 -3.47 13.11 -2.74
N GLY A 194 -3.53 11.85 -2.30
CA GLY A 194 -2.37 11.21 -1.69
C GLY A 194 -2.33 9.70 -1.82
N GLU A 195 -1.12 9.17 -1.66
CA GLU A 195 -0.81 7.75 -1.59
C GLU A 195 -0.01 7.48 -0.31
N ALA A 196 -0.41 6.44 0.43
CA ALA A 196 0.23 6.04 1.68
C ALA A 196 1.12 4.82 1.49
N LYS A 197 2.36 4.89 2.00
CA LYS A 197 3.36 3.81 1.97
C LYS A 197 4.07 3.70 3.31
N PHE A 198 4.17 2.48 3.80
CA PHE A 198 5.03 2.15 4.94
C PHE A 198 6.24 1.35 4.42
N LEU A 199 7.42 1.93 4.54
CA LEU A 199 8.65 1.43 3.95
C LEU A 199 9.51 0.79 5.06
N THR A 200 9.58 -0.53 5.09
CA THR A 200 10.24 -1.30 6.14
C THR A 200 11.73 -1.53 5.89
N ASP A 201 12.17 -1.37 4.63
CA ASP A 201 13.57 -1.43 4.22
C ASP A 201 13.82 -0.58 2.97
N ALA A 202 15.07 -0.51 2.52
CA ALA A 202 15.47 0.20 1.30
C ALA A 202 15.65 -0.74 0.09
N GLY A 203 15.17 -1.99 0.15
CA GLY A 203 15.32 -3.00 -0.90
C GLY A 203 14.45 -2.77 -2.13
N GLY A 204 14.66 -3.57 -3.18
CA GLY A 204 14.10 -3.36 -4.51
C GLY A 204 12.58 -3.20 -4.57
N HIS A 205 11.82 -4.04 -3.87
CA HIS A 205 10.36 -3.96 -3.84
C HIS A 205 9.86 -2.70 -3.12
N GLN A 206 10.46 -2.36 -1.99
CA GLN A 206 10.15 -1.15 -1.22
C GLN A 206 10.53 0.12 -2.00
N ASN A 207 11.66 0.07 -2.74
CA ASN A 207 12.05 1.16 -3.61
C ASN A 207 11.02 1.38 -4.75
N ALA A 208 10.44 0.33 -5.31
CA ALA A 208 9.37 0.46 -6.31
C ALA A 208 8.12 1.16 -5.73
N GLN A 209 7.72 0.83 -4.50
CA GLN A 209 6.62 1.50 -3.80
C GLN A 209 6.92 2.98 -3.52
N PHE A 210 8.15 3.29 -3.12
CA PHE A 210 8.63 4.65 -2.94
C PHE A 210 8.56 5.45 -4.25
N GLN A 211 9.04 4.87 -5.37
CA GLN A 211 8.96 5.52 -6.68
C GLN A 211 7.51 5.75 -7.15
N ASP A 212 6.57 4.86 -6.78
CA ASP A 212 5.14 5.07 -7.07
C ASP A 212 4.60 6.31 -6.37
N ALA A 213 4.92 6.51 -5.09
CA ALA A 213 4.53 7.69 -4.34
C ALA A 213 5.17 8.97 -4.91
N LEU A 214 6.45 8.91 -5.31
CA LEU A 214 7.13 10.05 -5.95
C LEU A 214 6.46 10.42 -7.27
N ARG A 215 6.08 9.46 -8.11
CA ARG A 215 5.36 9.75 -9.36
C ARG A 215 4.04 10.47 -9.13
N LEU A 216 3.33 10.15 -8.04
CA LEU A 216 2.11 10.88 -7.70
C LEU A 216 2.40 12.35 -7.44
N ILE A 217 3.36 12.67 -6.56
CA ILE A 217 3.63 14.07 -6.17
C ILE A 217 4.30 14.89 -7.26
N GLN A 218 5.06 14.27 -8.14
CA GLN A 218 5.71 14.93 -9.28
C GLN A 218 4.77 15.17 -10.47
N GLY A 219 3.56 14.61 -10.45
CA GLY A 219 2.54 14.89 -11.47
C GLY A 219 2.08 16.34 -11.40
N LYS A 220 1.84 16.96 -12.57
CA LYS A 220 1.49 18.39 -12.68
C LYS A 220 0.07 18.63 -13.15
N GLU A 221 -0.65 17.58 -13.55
CA GLU A 221 -2.00 17.71 -14.10
C GLU A 221 -3.04 17.82 -12.99
N GLY A 222 -4.02 18.70 -13.22
CA GLY A 222 -5.18 18.89 -12.35
C GLY A 222 -4.98 19.92 -11.25
N GLN A 223 -6.08 20.18 -10.53
CA GLN A 223 -6.18 21.24 -9.50
C GLN A 223 -6.21 20.60 -8.10
N ALA A 224 -5.20 19.83 -7.76
CA ALA A 224 -5.08 19.21 -6.44
C ALA A 224 -3.65 19.33 -5.90
N THR A 225 -3.52 19.63 -4.62
CA THR A 225 -2.28 19.47 -3.88
C THR A 225 -1.98 17.99 -3.74
N ARG A 226 -0.79 17.57 -4.13
CA ARG A 226 -0.36 16.17 -4.12
C ARG A 226 0.52 15.92 -2.93
N VAL A 227 0.29 14.82 -2.22
CA VAL A 227 1.04 14.48 -1.02
C VAL A 227 1.45 13.00 -1.04
N ALA A 228 2.72 12.73 -0.75
CA ALA A 228 3.21 11.40 -0.44
C ALA A 228 3.19 11.19 1.08
N ILE A 229 2.34 10.28 1.55
CA ILE A 229 2.27 9.91 2.96
C ILE A 229 3.19 8.71 3.12
N LEU A 230 4.38 8.97 3.66
CA LEU A 230 5.45 8.00 3.75
C LEU A 230 5.79 7.75 5.21
N ASP A 231 5.94 6.48 5.59
CA ASP A 231 6.35 6.10 6.94
C ASP A 231 7.44 5.03 6.91
N GLY A 232 8.13 4.84 8.05
CA GLY A 232 9.18 3.85 8.23
C GLY A 232 10.58 4.37 7.93
N VAL A 233 11.41 3.51 7.33
CA VAL A 233 12.87 3.76 7.21
C VAL A 233 13.23 4.93 6.29
N VAL A 234 12.31 5.42 5.48
CA VAL A 234 12.53 6.55 4.56
C VAL A 234 12.96 7.82 5.30
N TRP A 235 12.50 8.01 6.53
CA TRP A 235 12.78 9.17 7.36
C TRP A 235 14.01 9.02 8.27
N ILE A 236 14.57 7.80 8.37
CA ILE A 236 15.73 7.56 9.26
C ILE A 236 16.98 8.16 8.61
N ARG A 237 17.63 9.04 9.35
CA ARG A 237 18.87 9.70 8.91
C ARG A 237 19.94 8.68 8.53
N GLY A 238 20.53 8.85 7.36
CA GLY A 238 21.57 7.93 6.88
C GLY A 238 21.91 8.14 5.39
N ASN A 239 22.66 7.21 4.83
CA ASN A 239 23.17 7.30 3.46
C ASN A 239 22.34 6.50 2.44
N THR A 240 21.13 6.06 2.78
CA THR A 240 20.30 5.33 1.82
C THR A 240 19.89 6.24 0.67
N LYS A 241 19.76 5.66 -0.54
CA LYS A 241 19.28 6.41 -1.71
C LYS A 241 17.89 7.02 -1.43
N MET A 242 17.04 6.28 -0.73
CA MET A 242 15.67 6.68 -0.39
C MET A 242 15.68 7.94 0.49
N PHE A 243 16.47 7.95 1.58
CA PHE A 243 16.59 9.11 2.46
C PHE A 243 17.15 10.35 1.72
N ARG A 244 18.21 10.16 0.93
CA ARG A 244 18.77 11.27 0.13
C ARG A 244 17.78 11.85 -0.89
N THR A 245 16.99 10.96 -1.52
CA THR A 245 15.97 11.39 -2.47
C THR A 245 14.88 12.19 -1.78
N VAL A 246 14.29 11.67 -0.69
CA VAL A 246 13.19 12.37 0.00
C VAL A 246 13.64 13.68 0.62
N SER A 247 14.87 13.75 1.16
CA SER A 247 15.43 14.99 1.74
C SER A 247 15.66 16.11 0.73
N GLY A 248 15.75 15.79 -0.56
CA GLY A 248 15.92 16.76 -1.64
C GLY A 248 14.65 17.12 -2.42
N LEU A 249 13.47 16.65 -1.99
CA LEU A 249 12.21 16.97 -2.65
C LEU A 249 11.73 18.39 -2.29
N GLU A 250 11.18 19.06 -3.28
CA GLU A 250 10.44 20.32 -3.12
C GLU A 250 8.95 20.07 -2.88
N GLU A 251 8.45 18.93 -3.39
CA GLU A 251 7.07 18.48 -3.27
C GLU A 251 6.74 18.08 -1.83
N VAL A 252 5.43 17.95 -1.54
CA VAL A 252 4.96 17.59 -0.21
C VAL A 252 5.06 16.10 0.00
N ALA A 253 5.94 15.70 0.91
CA ALA A 253 6.00 14.37 1.47
C ALA A 253 6.04 14.47 3.00
N LEU A 254 5.28 13.62 3.69
CA LEU A 254 5.16 13.66 5.15
C LEU A 254 4.82 12.30 5.75
N SER A 255 5.12 12.12 7.04
CA SER A 255 4.61 11.01 7.84
C SER A 255 3.09 11.12 8.04
N ALA A 256 2.37 10.01 8.09
CA ALA A 256 0.94 9.99 8.45
C ALA A 256 0.67 10.73 9.77
N LEU A 257 1.61 10.71 10.70
CA LEU A 257 1.53 11.42 11.99
C LEU A 257 1.36 12.94 11.86
N LEU A 258 1.77 13.51 10.72
CA LEU A 258 1.66 14.94 10.42
C LEU A 258 0.48 15.29 9.50
N LEU A 259 -0.31 14.29 9.08
CA LEU A 259 -1.39 14.52 8.12
C LEU A 259 -2.43 15.51 8.67
N ASN A 260 -2.76 15.42 9.94
CA ASN A 260 -3.69 16.34 10.58
C ASN A 260 -3.20 17.80 10.53
N ASP A 261 -1.96 18.02 10.93
CA ASP A 261 -1.35 19.37 10.94
C ASP A 261 -1.24 19.93 9.53
N PHE A 262 -0.90 19.06 8.56
CA PHE A 262 -0.87 19.42 7.15
C PHE A 262 -2.25 19.87 6.64
N LEU A 263 -3.30 19.09 6.90
CA LEU A 263 -4.66 19.46 6.50
C LEU A 263 -5.12 20.77 7.14
N GLN A 264 -4.79 20.98 8.41
CA GLN A 264 -5.11 22.21 9.12
C GLN A 264 -4.38 23.43 8.57
N SER A 265 -3.14 23.27 8.10
CA SER A 265 -2.33 24.36 7.53
C SER A 265 -2.86 24.87 6.19
N LEU A 266 -3.71 24.11 5.51
CA LEU A 266 -4.32 24.46 4.21
C LEU A 266 -5.71 25.12 4.34
N ARG A 267 -6.23 25.25 5.57
CA ARG A 267 -7.51 25.88 5.88
C ARG A 267 -7.33 27.39 6.08
#